data_ca803eddc75126ff50b7857f00c0940d
#
_entry.id   ca803eddc75126ff50b7857f00c0940d
#
_cell.length_a   1.000
_cell.length_b   1.000
_cell.length_c   1.000
_cell.angle_alpha   90.00
_cell.angle_beta   90.00
_cell.angle_gamma   90.00
#
_symmetry.space_group_name_H-M   'P 1'
#
loop_
_entity.id
_entity.type
_entity.pdbx_description
1 polymer ?
#
loop_
_entity_poly.entity_id
_entity_poly.type
_entity_poly.pdbx_seq_one_letter_code
_entity_poly.pdbx_strand_id
1 'polypeptide(L)'
;MGIVVGRSGYGKTHTLKQYARLPRVAYVECDDTMSARDLVEAIERTLGLPSGYGTIWKRVNGIRDFFNTNRGYLLIIDEADKLVSKYTQKKMEILRAIYDQSDVGVVIAGEPKLEAAIKTYLVRMANRVDFYASLHGLSEQEVADYLQGYDITPDALEELQARARNRQTGCFRLLDRTLSNVRRILAASGGETITLKIIQQASGMMML
;
A
#
# COMPACT_ATOMS: atom_id res chain seq x y z
N MET A 1 6.31 -13.77 -7.86
CA MET A 1 5.51 -13.05 -6.82
C MET A 1 6.42 -12.09 -6.07
N GLY A 2 5.91 -10.87 -5.76
CA GLY A 2 6.62 -9.87 -4.96
C GLY A 2 5.96 -9.65 -3.60
N ILE A 3 6.78 -9.33 -2.59
CA ILE A 3 6.31 -8.93 -1.26
C ILE A 3 6.90 -7.58 -0.89
N VAL A 4 6.04 -6.67 -0.42
CA VAL A 4 6.43 -5.37 0.09
C VAL A 4 5.98 -5.25 1.55
N VAL A 5 6.92 -5.11 2.46
CA VAL A 5 6.61 -4.94 3.89
C VAL A 5 7.13 -3.61 4.41
N GLY A 6 6.45 -3.07 5.40
CA GLY A 6 6.86 -1.86 6.07
C GLY A 6 5.84 -1.45 7.12
N ARG A 7 6.27 -0.71 8.13
CA ARG A 7 5.37 -0.22 9.17
C ARG A 7 4.30 0.71 8.59
N SER A 8 3.21 0.86 9.33
CA SER A 8 2.17 1.85 9.02
C SER A 8 2.80 3.24 8.87
N GLY A 9 2.35 3.99 7.85
CA GLY A 9 2.86 5.34 7.58
C GLY A 9 4.14 5.43 6.74
N TYR A 10 4.73 4.32 6.29
CA TYR A 10 5.95 4.32 5.48
C TYR A 10 5.72 4.51 3.96
N GLY A 11 4.50 4.84 3.55
CA GLY A 11 4.20 5.18 2.15
C GLY A 11 3.78 4.01 1.25
N LYS A 12 3.71 2.75 1.74
CA LYS A 12 3.30 1.57 0.93
C LYS A 12 2.09 1.85 0.06
N THR A 13 0.95 2.09 0.69
CA THR A 13 -0.34 2.34 0.01
C THR A 13 -0.26 3.52 -0.95
N HIS A 14 0.44 4.60 -0.58
CA HIS A 14 0.62 5.75 -1.46
C HIS A 14 1.32 5.36 -2.76
N THR A 15 2.45 4.68 -2.65
CA THR A 15 3.23 4.20 -3.80
C THR A 15 2.42 3.20 -4.64
N LEU A 16 1.79 2.21 -4.00
CA LEU A 16 1.01 1.19 -4.71
C LEU A 16 -0.18 1.79 -5.47
N LYS A 17 -0.86 2.80 -4.91
CA LYS A 17 -1.94 3.54 -5.59
C LYS A 17 -1.45 4.36 -6.79
N GLN A 18 -0.18 4.80 -6.82
CA GLN A 18 0.39 5.40 -8.04
C GLN A 18 0.56 4.34 -9.14
N TYR A 19 1.08 3.17 -8.81
CA TYR A 19 1.18 2.04 -9.75
C TYR A 19 -0.20 1.56 -10.23
N ALA A 20 -1.22 1.60 -9.38
CA ALA A 20 -2.59 1.21 -9.73
C ALA A 20 -3.23 2.09 -10.83
N ARG A 21 -2.63 3.25 -11.16
CA ARG A 21 -3.06 4.11 -12.28
C ARG A 21 -2.52 3.64 -13.64
N LEU A 22 -1.56 2.74 -13.63
CA LEU A 22 -0.99 2.19 -14.87
C LEU A 22 -1.97 1.18 -15.51
N PRO A 23 -1.95 1.06 -16.84
CA PRO A 23 -2.76 0.06 -17.52
C PRO A 23 -2.37 -1.35 -17.08
N ARG A 24 -3.34 -2.27 -17.05
CA ARG A 24 -3.17 -3.68 -16.65
C ARG A 24 -2.69 -3.86 -15.21
N VAL A 25 -3.00 -2.92 -14.33
CA VAL A 25 -2.77 -3.08 -12.89
C VAL A 25 -4.12 -3.17 -12.18
N ALA A 26 -4.37 -4.30 -11.54
CA ALA A 26 -5.52 -4.52 -10.67
C ALA A 26 -5.08 -4.30 -9.21
N TYR A 27 -5.80 -3.46 -8.47
CA TYR A 27 -5.45 -3.12 -7.08
C TYR A 27 -6.60 -3.44 -6.14
N VAL A 28 -6.32 -4.19 -5.10
CA VAL A 28 -7.26 -4.53 -4.02
C VAL A 28 -6.65 -4.11 -2.69
N GLU A 29 -7.36 -3.28 -1.94
CA GLU A 29 -7.04 -2.93 -0.55
C GLU A 29 -7.88 -3.82 0.38
N CYS A 30 -7.23 -4.57 1.25
CA CYS A 30 -7.87 -5.53 2.12
C CYS A 30 -8.24 -4.92 3.47
N ASP A 31 -9.25 -5.48 4.12
CA ASP A 31 -9.59 -5.17 5.50
C ASP A 31 -9.85 -6.44 6.32
N ASP A 32 -9.96 -6.26 7.65
CA ASP A 32 -10.10 -7.38 8.59
C ASP A 32 -11.46 -8.11 8.47
N THR A 33 -12.49 -7.46 7.93
CA THR A 33 -13.84 -8.02 7.78
C THR A 33 -13.99 -8.88 6.54
N MET A 34 -13.04 -8.77 5.61
CA MET A 34 -13.08 -9.42 4.31
C MET A 34 -13.04 -10.94 4.41
N SER A 35 -14.11 -11.60 3.98
CA SER A 35 -14.15 -13.05 3.82
C SER A 35 -13.39 -13.50 2.57
N ALA A 36 -13.22 -14.81 2.39
CA ALA A 36 -12.66 -15.38 1.15
C ALA A 36 -13.52 -15.08 -0.09
N ARG A 37 -14.83 -14.93 0.10
CA ARG A 37 -15.77 -14.57 -0.98
C ARG A 37 -15.63 -13.12 -1.36
N ASP A 38 -15.46 -12.23 -0.37
CA ASP A 38 -15.30 -10.79 -0.58
C ASP A 38 -13.97 -10.48 -1.26
N LEU A 39 -12.89 -11.19 -0.90
CA LEU A 39 -11.60 -11.07 -1.58
C LEU A 39 -11.72 -11.40 -3.08
N VAL A 40 -12.36 -12.51 -3.42
CA VAL A 40 -12.57 -12.90 -4.82
C VAL A 40 -13.42 -11.87 -5.53
N GLU A 41 -14.48 -11.36 -4.89
CA GLU A 41 -15.34 -10.33 -5.44
C GLU A 41 -14.61 -9.01 -5.67
N ALA A 42 -13.75 -8.60 -4.74
CA ALA A 42 -12.92 -7.41 -4.90
C ALA A 42 -12.00 -7.53 -6.12
N ILE A 43 -11.38 -8.70 -6.33
CA ILE A 43 -10.54 -8.96 -7.51
C ILE A 43 -11.39 -8.90 -8.79
N GLU A 44 -12.55 -9.57 -8.83
CA GLU A 44 -13.44 -9.53 -9.99
C GLU A 44 -13.85 -8.09 -10.37
N ARG A 45 -14.20 -7.27 -9.37
CA ARG A 45 -14.59 -5.86 -9.59
C ARG A 45 -13.45 -5.04 -10.23
N THR A 46 -12.21 -5.22 -9.76
CA THR A 46 -11.07 -4.49 -10.34
C THR A 46 -10.75 -4.92 -11.76
N LEU A 47 -11.12 -6.13 -12.15
CA LEU A 47 -10.95 -6.68 -13.49
C LEU A 47 -12.15 -6.40 -14.42
N GLY A 48 -13.23 -5.81 -13.91
CA GLY A 48 -14.47 -5.60 -14.66
C GLY A 48 -15.22 -6.89 -14.96
N LEU A 49 -14.97 -7.96 -14.20
CA LEU A 49 -15.67 -9.24 -14.34
C LEU A 49 -17.03 -9.22 -13.63
N PRO A 50 -18.01 -10.02 -14.09
CA PRO A 50 -19.24 -10.26 -13.35
C PRO A 50 -18.94 -10.78 -11.96
N SER A 51 -19.43 -10.09 -10.93
CA SER A 51 -19.10 -10.40 -9.54
C SER A 51 -20.30 -10.97 -8.77
N GLY A 52 -20.01 -11.75 -7.72
CA GLY A 52 -21.00 -12.21 -6.76
C GLY A 52 -21.74 -13.53 -7.11
N TYR A 53 -21.64 -14.04 -8.32
CA TYR A 53 -22.37 -15.22 -8.76
C TYR A 53 -21.53 -16.51 -8.78
N GLY A 54 -22.12 -17.60 -8.34
CA GLY A 54 -21.49 -18.92 -8.38
C GLY A 54 -20.63 -19.25 -7.15
N THR A 55 -19.95 -20.38 -7.22
CA THR A 55 -19.04 -20.86 -6.16
C THR A 55 -17.71 -20.12 -6.23
N ILE A 56 -17.01 -20.03 -5.10
CA ILE A 56 -15.65 -19.44 -5.04
C ILE A 56 -14.75 -20.11 -6.10
N TRP A 57 -14.85 -21.43 -6.26
CA TRP A 57 -14.03 -22.17 -7.23
C TRP A 57 -14.26 -21.69 -8.68
N LYS A 58 -15.53 -21.54 -9.10
CA LYS A 58 -15.87 -21.05 -10.45
C LYS A 58 -15.37 -19.63 -10.65
N ARG A 59 -15.52 -18.77 -9.64
CA ARG A 59 -15.10 -17.38 -9.68
C ARG A 59 -13.57 -17.24 -9.79
N VAL A 60 -12.82 -18.01 -8.99
CA VAL A 60 -11.35 -18.05 -9.06
C VAL A 60 -10.88 -18.55 -10.42
N ASN A 61 -11.56 -19.54 -11.03
CA ASN A 61 -11.24 -19.97 -12.39
C ASN A 61 -11.51 -18.87 -13.42
N GLY A 62 -12.62 -18.14 -13.32
CA GLY A 62 -12.89 -17.00 -14.19
C GLY A 62 -11.82 -15.90 -14.11
N ILE A 63 -11.27 -15.63 -12.91
CA ILE A 63 -10.14 -14.71 -12.71
C ILE A 63 -8.87 -15.25 -13.41
N ARG A 64 -8.58 -16.54 -13.29
CA ARG A 64 -7.42 -17.17 -13.95
C ARG A 64 -7.54 -17.12 -15.47
N ASP A 65 -8.72 -17.45 -16.00
CA ASP A 65 -9.01 -17.40 -17.43
C ASP A 65 -8.84 -15.98 -17.98
N PHE A 66 -9.27 -14.97 -17.21
CA PHE A 66 -9.05 -13.58 -17.55
C PHE A 66 -7.56 -13.25 -17.68
N PHE A 67 -6.75 -13.59 -16.68
CA PHE A 67 -5.31 -13.31 -16.71
C PHE A 67 -4.57 -14.10 -17.80
N ASN A 68 -4.96 -15.33 -18.05
CA ASN A 68 -4.38 -16.16 -19.12
C ASN A 68 -4.72 -15.61 -20.53
N THR A 69 -5.89 -15.02 -20.69
CA THR A 69 -6.32 -14.39 -21.94
C THR A 69 -5.72 -12.98 -22.10
N ASN A 70 -5.63 -12.24 -21.00
CA ASN A 70 -5.16 -10.84 -20.98
C ASN A 70 -3.79 -10.76 -20.29
N ARG A 71 -2.74 -11.15 -20.98
CA ARG A 71 -1.38 -11.23 -20.42
C ARG A 71 -0.82 -9.87 -19.99
N GLY A 72 0.18 -9.92 -19.12
CA GLY A 72 0.94 -8.75 -18.65
C GLY A 72 0.19 -7.93 -17.60
N TYR A 73 -0.72 -8.54 -16.86
CA TYR A 73 -1.36 -7.92 -15.70
C TYR A 73 -0.49 -8.04 -14.46
N LEU A 74 -0.63 -7.04 -13.59
CA LEU A 74 -0.14 -7.01 -12.22
C LEU A 74 -1.34 -6.94 -11.26
N LEU A 75 -1.46 -7.90 -10.34
CA LEU A 75 -2.41 -7.88 -9.25
C LEU A 75 -1.71 -7.41 -7.98
N ILE A 76 -2.13 -6.29 -7.43
CA ILE A 76 -1.62 -5.73 -6.18
C ILE A 76 -2.65 -5.99 -5.07
N ILE A 77 -2.21 -6.62 -4.00
CA ILE A 77 -2.99 -6.87 -2.78
C ILE A 77 -2.36 -6.07 -1.65
N ASP A 78 -2.97 -4.96 -1.29
CA ASP A 78 -2.51 -4.09 -0.20
C ASP A 78 -3.20 -4.43 1.12
N GLU A 79 -2.54 -4.12 2.24
CA GLU A 79 -2.99 -4.47 3.61
C GLU A 79 -3.22 -5.99 3.78
N ALA A 80 -2.46 -6.82 3.05
CA ALA A 80 -2.66 -8.27 2.99
C ALA A 80 -2.41 -8.99 4.33
N ASP A 81 -1.74 -8.36 5.26
CA ASP A 81 -1.60 -8.86 6.63
C ASP A 81 -2.96 -9.04 7.34
N LYS A 82 -3.99 -8.29 6.93
CA LYS A 82 -5.38 -8.46 7.37
C LYS A 82 -6.05 -9.74 6.85
N LEU A 83 -5.53 -10.32 5.78
CA LEU A 83 -6.00 -11.60 5.26
C LEU A 83 -5.45 -12.81 6.00
N VAL A 84 -4.35 -12.63 6.73
CA VAL A 84 -3.64 -13.73 7.37
C VAL A 84 -4.24 -14.04 8.73
N SER A 85 -4.54 -15.32 8.94
CA SER A 85 -4.99 -15.86 10.22
C SER A 85 -4.22 -17.13 10.53
N LYS A 86 -3.82 -17.31 11.79
CA LYS A 86 -3.23 -18.57 12.25
C LYS A 86 -4.20 -19.75 12.16
N TYR A 87 -5.50 -19.50 12.13
CA TYR A 87 -6.54 -20.53 12.10
C TYR A 87 -6.97 -20.92 10.68
N THR A 88 -6.80 -20.02 9.70
CA THR A 88 -7.20 -20.30 8.32
C THR A 88 -6.31 -19.57 7.32
N GLN A 89 -5.81 -20.30 6.35
CA GLN A 89 -4.94 -19.79 5.29
C GLN A 89 -5.70 -19.63 3.97
N LYS A 90 -7.03 -19.87 3.96
CA LYS A 90 -7.84 -19.97 2.76
C LYS A 90 -7.71 -18.79 1.82
N LYS A 91 -7.67 -17.56 2.36
CA LYS A 91 -7.57 -16.34 1.54
C LYS A 91 -6.21 -16.26 0.83
N MET A 92 -5.13 -16.54 1.55
CA MET A 92 -3.78 -16.56 0.99
C MET A 92 -3.56 -17.71 -0.01
N GLU A 93 -4.18 -18.87 0.24
CA GLU A 93 -4.15 -20.00 -0.70
C GLU A 93 -4.91 -19.68 -2.01
N ILE A 94 -5.98 -18.87 -1.96
CA ILE A 94 -6.65 -18.38 -3.17
C ILE A 94 -5.69 -17.51 -4.00
N LEU A 95 -4.99 -16.55 -3.37
CA LEU A 95 -4.02 -15.69 -4.05
C LEU A 95 -2.86 -16.52 -4.66
N ARG A 96 -2.35 -17.50 -3.90
CA ARG A 96 -1.34 -18.42 -4.41
C ARG A 96 -1.84 -19.22 -5.61
N ALA A 97 -3.07 -19.72 -5.53
CA ALA A 97 -3.65 -20.51 -6.60
C ALA A 97 -3.93 -19.68 -7.87
N ILE A 98 -4.25 -18.38 -7.74
CA ILE A 98 -4.31 -17.46 -8.88
C ILE A 98 -2.92 -17.30 -9.49
N TYR A 99 -1.90 -17.02 -8.66
CA TYR A 99 -0.53 -16.87 -9.14
C TYR A 99 0.01 -18.13 -9.81
N ASP A 100 -0.16 -19.32 -9.20
CA ASP A 100 0.40 -20.58 -9.70
C ASP A 100 -0.24 -21.05 -11.03
N GLN A 101 -1.45 -20.58 -11.35
CA GLN A 101 -2.26 -21.13 -12.47
C GLN A 101 -2.71 -20.07 -13.49
N SER A 102 -2.10 -18.88 -13.45
CA SER A 102 -2.38 -17.85 -14.45
C SER A 102 -1.16 -16.97 -14.72
N ASP A 103 -1.14 -16.34 -15.90
CA ASP A 103 -0.07 -15.46 -16.35
C ASP A 103 -0.25 -14.04 -15.76
N VAL A 104 -0.01 -13.93 -14.44
CA VAL A 104 -0.16 -12.66 -13.70
C VAL A 104 1.00 -12.44 -12.74
N GLY A 105 1.54 -11.22 -12.72
CA GLY A 105 2.39 -10.76 -11.63
C GLY A 105 1.55 -10.51 -10.38
N VAL A 106 1.99 -10.95 -9.20
CA VAL A 106 1.29 -10.67 -7.94
C VAL A 106 2.23 -9.97 -6.99
N VAL A 107 1.81 -8.83 -6.46
CA VAL A 107 2.48 -8.11 -5.37
C VAL A 107 1.57 -8.11 -4.15
N ILE A 108 2.11 -8.54 -3.03
CA ILE A 108 1.42 -8.58 -1.74
C ILE A 108 2.12 -7.59 -0.81
N ALA A 109 1.38 -6.63 -0.30
CA ALA A 109 1.92 -5.61 0.58
C ALA A 109 1.22 -5.62 1.95
N GLY A 110 1.97 -5.32 3.02
CA GLY A 110 1.41 -5.26 4.35
C GLY A 110 2.42 -4.83 5.42
N GLU A 111 2.02 -4.97 6.67
CA GLU A 111 2.88 -4.71 7.82
C GLU A 111 3.89 -5.84 8.07
N PRO A 112 4.92 -5.65 8.91
CA PRO A 112 5.93 -6.67 9.19
C PRO A 112 5.36 -8.02 9.70
N LYS A 113 4.16 -8.01 10.31
CA LYS A 113 3.45 -9.24 10.70
C LYS A 113 3.10 -10.14 9.51
N LEU A 114 2.94 -9.57 8.28
CA LEU A 114 2.73 -10.33 7.05
C LEU A 114 3.94 -11.22 6.74
N GLU A 115 5.14 -10.66 6.82
CA GLU A 115 6.38 -11.42 6.59
C GLU A 115 6.53 -12.57 7.59
N ALA A 116 6.32 -12.28 8.88
CA ALA A 116 6.38 -13.30 9.93
C ALA A 116 5.37 -14.42 9.68
N ALA A 117 4.16 -14.08 9.28
CA ALA A 117 3.11 -15.05 8.97
C ALA A 117 3.44 -15.90 7.72
N ILE A 118 4.00 -15.30 6.68
CA ILE A 118 4.43 -16.01 5.46
C ILE A 118 5.53 -17.01 5.82
N LYS A 119 6.53 -16.62 6.58
CA LYS A 119 7.63 -17.51 7.01
C LYS A 119 7.15 -18.65 7.92
N THR A 120 6.15 -18.40 8.76
CA THR A 120 5.71 -19.37 9.80
C THR A 120 4.59 -20.29 9.32
N TYR A 121 3.60 -19.75 8.63
CA TYR A 121 2.35 -20.47 8.31
C TYR A 121 2.12 -20.69 6.82
N LEU A 122 2.79 -19.92 5.96
CA LEU A 122 2.55 -19.90 4.52
C LEU A 122 3.80 -20.31 3.73
N VAL A 123 4.49 -21.35 4.16
CA VAL A 123 5.74 -21.84 3.54
C VAL A 123 5.60 -22.05 2.03
N ARG A 124 4.42 -22.54 1.57
CA ARG A 124 4.14 -22.71 0.14
C ARG A 124 4.14 -21.40 -0.62
N MET A 125 3.71 -20.31 -0.01
CA MET A 125 3.74 -18.97 -0.58
C MET A 125 5.14 -18.39 -0.54
N ALA A 126 5.87 -18.60 0.55
CA ALA A 126 7.27 -18.16 0.70
C ALA A 126 8.14 -18.66 -0.48
N ASN A 127 7.93 -19.90 -0.94
CA ASN A 127 8.65 -20.48 -2.05
C ASN A 127 8.31 -19.89 -3.44
N ARG A 128 7.36 -18.95 -3.54
CA ARG A 128 6.97 -18.21 -4.77
C ARG A 128 7.46 -16.78 -4.75
N VAL A 129 8.12 -16.37 -3.70
CA VAL A 129 8.61 -15.00 -3.55
C VAL A 129 9.93 -14.83 -4.29
N ASP A 130 9.87 -14.12 -5.40
CA ASP A 130 11.05 -13.79 -6.22
C ASP A 130 11.61 -12.40 -5.85
N PHE A 131 10.74 -11.51 -5.36
CA PHE A 131 11.07 -10.13 -4.99
C PHE A 131 10.58 -9.81 -3.60
N TYR A 132 11.48 -9.30 -2.78
CA TYR A 132 11.19 -8.85 -1.42
C TYR A 132 11.71 -7.45 -1.22
N ALA A 133 10.84 -6.54 -0.78
CA ALA A 133 11.20 -5.18 -0.41
C ALA A 133 10.71 -4.85 1.01
N SER A 134 11.63 -4.40 1.84
CA SER A 134 11.33 -3.92 3.19
C SER A 134 11.54 -2.42 3.26
N LEU A 135 10.49 -1.67 3.59
CA LEU A 135 10.56 -0.22 3.75
C LEU A 135 11.01 0.12 5.17
N HIS A 136 12.01 0.97 5.26
CA HIS A 136 12.64 1.34 6.53
C HIS A 136 12.41 2.81 6.93
N GLY A 137 11.52 3.52 6.27
CA GLY A 137 11.28 4.96 6.38
C GLY A 137 11.86 5.70 5.18
N LEU A 138 11.81 7.03 5.21
CA LEU A 138 12.34 7.86 4.14
C LEU A 138 13.84 8.16 4.35
N SER A 139 14.61 8.11 3.29
CA SER A 139 15.97 8.64 3.22
C SER A 139 15.94 10.17 3.11
N GLU A 140 17.08 10.83 3.35
CA GLU A 140 17.20 12.28 3.20
C GLU A 140 16.92 12.73 1.75
N GLN A 141 17.37 11.95 0.78
CA GLN A 141 17.14 12.24 -0.63
C GLN A 141 15.64 12.14 -0.98
N GLU A 142 14.96 11.08 -0.55
CA GLU A 142 13.51 10.93 -0.78
C GLU A 142 12.69 12.05 -0.13
N VAL A 143 13.13 12.56 1.04
CA VAL A 143 12.51 13.73 1.67
C VAL A 143 12.76 14.98 0.85
N ALA A 144 13.98 15.19 0.37
CA ALA A 144 14.34 16.34 -0.47
C ALA A 144 13.54 16.31 -1.79
N ASP A 145 13.45 15.17 -2.44
CA ASP A 145 12.68 14.98 -3.68
C ASP A 145 11.18 15.26 -3.46
N TYR A 146 10.64 14.78 -2.32
CA TYR A 146 9.22 14.99 -1.97
C TYR A 146 8.90 16.45 -1.65
N LEU A 147 9.88 17.21 -1.14
CA LEU A 147 9.76 18.63 -0.81
C LEU A 147 10.14 19.54 -1.99
N GLN A 148 10.57 18.99 -3.12
CA GLN A 148 10.94 19.74 -4.30
C GLN A 148 9.78 20.63 -4.80
N GLY A 149 10.08 21.88 -5.09
CA GLY A 149 9.10 22.85 -5.58
C GLY A 149 8.36 23.64 -4.50
N TYR A 150 8.63 23.37 -3.23
CA TYR A 150 8.15 24.21 -2.14
C TYR A 150 9.21 25.27 -1.75
N ASP A 151 8.78 26.49 -1.50
CA ASP A 151 9.59 27.51 -0.87
C ASP A 151 9.55 27.29 0.66
N ILE A 152 10.67 26.91 1.26
CA ILE A 152 10.74 26.44 2.66
C ILE A 152 11.88 27.15 3.38
N THR A 153 11.63 27.75 4.55
CA THR A 153 12.70 28.32 5.38
C THR A 153 13.59 27.22 5.98
N PRO A 154 14.88 27.50 6.26
CA PRO A 154 15.81 26.46 6.75
C PRO A 154 15.35 25.75 8.03
N ASP A 155 14.79 26.49 8.99
CA ASP A 155 14.24 25.96 10.23
C ASP A 155 12.99 25.07 10.01
N ALA A 156 12.16 25.44 9.05
CA ALA A 156 11.00 24.65 8.64
C ALA A 156 11.43 23.36 7.92
N LEU A 157 12.46 23.40 7.11
CA LEU A 157 13.02 22.24 6.43
C LEU A 157 13.55 21.21 7.44
N GLU A 158 14.30 21.67 8.44
CA GLU A 158 14.82 20.81 9.52
C GLU A 158 13.68 20.10 10.26
N GLU A 159 12.62 20.82 10.60
CA GLU A 159 11.43 20.24 11.26
C GLU A 159 10.72 19.21 10.37
N LEU A 160 10.55 19.47 9.06
CA LEU A 160 9.96 18.53 8.14
C LEU A 160 10.80 17.25 7.97
N GLN A 161 12.13 17.39 7.94
CA GLN A 161 13.06 16.27 7.93
C GLN A 161 12.98 15.45 9.22
N ALA A 162 12.88 16.10 10.38
CA ALA A 162 12.71 15.43 11.67
C ALA A 162 11.41 14.61 11.70
N ARG A 163 10.31 15.14 11.16
CA ARG A 163 9.03 14.42 11.02
C ARG A 163 9.14 13.21 10.09
N ALA A 164 9.80 13.37 8.97
CA ALA A 164 10.03 12.29 8.02
C ALA A 164 10.85 11.12 8.61
N ARG A 165 11.73 11.41 9.58
CA ARG A 165 12.53 10.41 10.30
C ARG A 165 11.81 9.78 11.50
N ASN A 166 10.68 10.33 11.93
CA ASN A 166 9.98 9.87 13.11
C ASN A 166 9.28 8.52 12.88
N ARG A 167 9.96 7.45 13.30
CA ARG A 167 9.48 6.06 13.14
C ARG A 167 8.32 5.70 14.05
N GLN A 168 8.06 6.47 15.11
CA GLN A 168 6.99 6.18 16.07
C GLN A 168 5.63 6.66 15.55
N THR A 169 5.59 7.83 14.92
CA THR A 169 4.36 8.45 14.44
C THR A 169 4.11 8.30 12.95
N GLY A 170 4.96 7.53 12.24
CA GLY A 170 4.70 7.10 10.86
C GLY A 170 5.34 7.96 9.78
N CYS A 171 6.61 8.34 9.92
CA CYS A 171 7.48 8.84 8.85
C CYS A 171 6.76 9.63 7.72
N PHE A 172 6.54 8.98 6.57
CA PHE A 172 5.89 9.58 5.41
C PHE A 172 4.47 10.08 5.71
N ARG A 173 3.67 9.34 6.47
CA ARG A 173 2.30 9.77 6.84
C ARG A 173 2.31 11.07 7.64
N LEU A 174 3.25 11.21 8.58
CA LEU A 174 3.37 12.44 9.38
C LEU A 174 3.79 13.62 8.52
N LEU A 175 4.77 13.42 7.64
CA LEU A 175 5.23 14.44 6.68
C LEU A 175 4.09 14.86 5.75
N ASP A 176 3.42 13.91 5.09
CA ASP A 176 2.34 14.17 4.13
C ASP A 176 1.14 14.87 4.79
N ARG A 177 0.71 14.43 5.98
CA ARG A 177 -0.36 15.10 6.74
C ARG A 177 0.04 16.53 7.13
N THR A 178 1.29 16.74 7.54
CA THR A 178 1.80 18.08 7.85
C THR A 178 1.71 18.98 6.63
N LEU A 179 2.23 18.52 5.49
CA LEU A 179 2.20 19.29 4.24
C LEU A 179 0.77 19.52 3.72
N SER A 180 -0.11 18.57 3.90
CA SER A 180 -1.53 18.75 3.54
C SER A 180 -2.19 19.88 4.32
N ASN A 181 -1.91 19.98 5.64
CA ASN A 181 -2.43 21.08 6.45
C ASN A 181 -1.70 22.40 6.17
N VAL A 182 -0.39 22.37 5.94
CA VAL A 182 0.39 23.56 5.52
C VAL A 182 -0.20 24.14 4.24
N ARG A 183 -0.48 23.32 3.22
CA ARG A 183 -1.11 23.77 1.96
C ARG A 183 -2.47 24.45 2.20
N ARG A 184 -3.29 23.93 3.12
CA ARG A 184 -4.58 24.55 3.50
C ARG A 184 -4.38 25.93 4.15
N ILE A 185 -3.40 26.04 5.05
CA ILE A 185 -3.10 27.31 5.73
C ILE A 185 -2.61 28.34 4.73
N LEU A 186 -1.64 27.98 3.86
CA LEU A 186 -1.10 28.85 2.83
C LEU A 186 -2.19 29.33 1.87
N ALA A 187 -3.06 28.43 1.39
CA ALA A 187 -4.18 28.78 0.52
C ALA A 187 -5.15 29.76 1.18
N ALA A 188 -5.38 29.63 2.50
CA ALA A 188 -6.25 30.54 3.25
C ALA A 188 -5.60 31.90 3.55
N SER A 189 -4.29 31.95 3.70
CA SER A 189 -3.54 33.19 4.03
C SER A 189 -2.99 33.94 2.83
N GLY A 190 -3.03 33.34 1.62
CA GLY A 190 -2.37 33.90 0.42
C GLY A 190 -0.84 33.83 0.48
N GLY A 191 -0.28 33.02 1.37
CA GLY A 191 1.16 32.83 1.51
C GLY A 191 1.70 31.77 0.57
N GLU A 192 3.01 31.80 0.27
CA GLU A 192 3.70 30.82 -0.58
C GLU A 192 4.82 30.09 0.16
N THR A 193 5.46 30.74 1.13
CA THR A 193 6.61 30.22 1.87
C THR A 193 6.20 29.42 3.09
N ILE A 194 6.72 28.21 3.23
CA ILE A 194 6.55 27.34 4.41
C ILE A 194 7.52 27.78 5.50
N THR A 195 6.99 28.29 6.61
CA THR A 195 7.76 28.69 7.79
C THR A 195 7.51 27.74 8.96
N LEU A 196 8.38 27.72 9.95
CA LEU A 196 8.20 26.93 11.17
C LEU A 196 6.88 27.26 11.90
N LYS A 197 6.47 28.52 11.89
CA LYS A 197 5.18 28.95 12.47
C LYS A 197 3.98 28.28 11.78
N ILE A 198 4.01 28.18 10.46
CA ILE A 198 2.94 27.50 9.69
C ILE A 198 2.94 26.00 9.99
N ILE A 199 4.12 25.35 10.13
CA ILE A 199 4.20 23.94 10.53
C ILE A 199 3.63 23.73 11.94
N GLN A 200 3.90 24.63 12.87
CA GLN A 200 3.32 24.56 14.22
C GLN A 200 1.79 24.71 14.20
N GLN A 201 1.27 25.65 13.41
CA GLN A 201 -0.18 25.78 13.20
C GLN A 201 -0.80 24.50 12.58
N ALA A 202 -0.14 23.94 11.56
CA ALA A 202 -0.55 22.68 10.95
C ALA A 202 -0.54 21.52 11.95
N SER A 203 0.40 21.50 12.89
CA SER A 203 0.45 20.51 13.98
C SER A 203 -0.74 20.61 14.94
N GLY A 204 -1.17 21.84 15.27
CA GLY A 204 -2.36 22.04 16.09
C GLY A 204 -3.66 21.53 15.46
N MET A 205 -3.66 21.26 14.16
CA MET A 205 -4.78 20.66 13.43
C MET A 205 -4.72 19.12 13.40
N MET A 206 -3.69 18.52 13.99
CA MET A 206 -3.48 17.07 13.98
C MET A 206 -3.52 16.51 15.40
N MET A 207 -4.11 15.33 15.53
CA MET A 207 -3.93 14.49 16.71
C MET A 207 -2.60 13.72 16.50
N LEU A 208 -1.57 14.11 17.26
CA LEU A 208 -0.23 13.53 17.22
C LEU A 208 -0.04 12.59 18.41
#